data_606074d9031fcd7bf47ea6bfde650f36
#
_entry.id   606074d9031fcd7bf47ea6bfde650f36
#
_cell.length_a   1.000
_cell.length_b   1.000
_cell.length_c   1.000
_cell.angle_alpha   90.00
_cell.angle_beta   90.00
_cell.angle_gamma   90.00
#
_symmetry.space_group_name_H-M   'P 1'
#
loop_
_entity.id
_entity.type
_entity.pdbx_description
1 polymer ?
#
loop_
_entity_poly.entity_id
_entity_poly.type
_entity_poly.pdbx_seq_one_letter_code
_entity_poly.pdbx_strand_id
1 'polypeptide(L)'
;MRSDDFDGTTLRLRERGDRRWAIRGAVASGIALTAAAPEIDPSAAKQRCKHKSKDEVKRIIKKAAKRYNQSSKAMLRVATCESNLDPCAVNKRGKSYGLFQFIKSTWKSTPYGHKNIFDAKANAMAAGWMWKQGRKNEWVCQ
;
A
#
# COMPACT_ATOMS: atom_id res chain seq x y z
N MET A 1 -19.30 -56.51 33.20
CA MET A 1 -20.10 -55.85 34.25
C MET A 1 -20.40 -54.44 33.77
N ARG A 2 -21.69 -54.20 33.50
CA ARG A 2 -22.45 -52.94 33.44
C ARG A 2 -21.86 -51.85 32.57
N SER A 3 -22.33 -51.56 31.35
CA SER A 3 -23.69 -51.05 31.01
C SER A 3 -24.07 -49.82 31.80
N ASP A 4 -24.00 -48.66 31.18
CA ASP A 4 -24.96 -47.62 31.50
C ASP A 4 -25.19 -46.76 30.27
N ASP A 5 -26.41 -46.85 29.84
CA ASP A 5 -27.11 -46.15 28.82
C ASP A 5 -26.97 -44.63 28.93
N PHE A 6 -26.72 -43.97 27.81
CA PHE A 6 -27.00 -42.56 27.71
C PHE A 6 -28.18 -42.33 26.77
N ASP A 7 -29.28 -42.04 27.43
CA ASP A 7 -30.60 -41.80 26.91
C ASP A 7 -30.68 -40.57 26.00
N GLY A 8 -31.29 -40.76 24.87
CA GLY A 8 -31.53 -39.71 23.88
C GLY A 8 -32.65 -38.78 24.29
N THR A 9 -32.33 -37.52 24.42
CA THR A 9 -33.33 -36.48 24.53
C THR A 9 -33.43 -35.74 23.19
N THR A 10 -34.36 -36.21 22.37
CA THR A 10 -34.84 -35.53 21.18
C THR A 10 -35.58 -34.25 21.57
N LEU A 11 -34.96 -33.12 21.38
CA LEU A 11 -35.67 -31.85 21.42
C LEU A 11 -36.47 -31.66 20.12
N ARG A 12 -37.77 -31.92 20.22
CA ARG A 12 -38.76 -31.57 19.22
C ARG A 12 -38.83 -30.04 19.12
N LEU A 13 -38.29 -29.48 18.05
CA LEU A 13 -38.59 -28.13 17.66
C LEU A 13 -40.01 -28.10 17.08
N ARG A 14 -40.84 -27.44 17.81
CA ARG A 14 -42.26 -27.22 17.54
C ARG A 14 -42.37 -26.21 16.40
N GLU A 15 -42.73 -26.70 15.23
CA GLU A 15 -43.18 -25.86 14.13
C GLU A 15 -44.44 -25.08 14.57
N ARG A 16 -44.37 -23.79 14.51
CA ARG A 16 -45.55 -22.93 14.59
C ARG A 16 -45.43 -21.79 13.57
N GLY A 17 -46.28 -21.88 12.58
CA GLY A 17 -47.01 -20.71 12.08
C GLY A 17 -46.47 -20.09 10.81
N ASP A 18 -47.06 -20.54 9.73
CA ASP A 18 -47.37 -19.75 8.55
C ASP A 18 -47.44 -18.26 8.81
N ARG A 19 -46.56 -17.50 8.21
CA ARG A 19 -46.90 -16.16 7.73
C ARG A 19 -46.28 -15.98 6.36
N ARG A 20 -47.12 -16.18 5.38
CA ARG A 20 -46.93 -15.79 3.99
C ARG A 20 -46.62 -14.30 3.93
N TRP A 21 -45.34 -13.96 3.80
CA TRP A 21 -44.92 -12.66 3.33
C TRP A 21 -44.63 -12.75 1.85
N ALA A 22 -45.62 -12.45 1.05
CA ALA A 22 -45.44 -12.14 -0.35
C ALA A 22 -44.67 -10.83 -0.44
N ILE A 23 -43.35 -10.93 -0.53
CA ILE A 23 -42.51 -9.78 -0.91
C ILE A 23 -42.59 -9.74 -2.43
N ARG A 24 -43.42 -8.85 -2.92
CA ARG A 24 -43.43 -8.41 -4.31
C ARG A 24 -42.04 -7.89 -4.63
N GLY A 25 -41.47 -8.39 -5.73
CA GLY A 25 -40.17 -8.03 -6.22
C GLY A 25 -39.99 -6.52 -6.40
N ALA A 26 -39.08 -5.96 -5.68
CA ALA A 26 -38.38 -4.77 -6.08
C ALA A 26 -37.05 -5.23 -6.68
N VAL A 27 -36.96 -5.21 -7.99
CA VAL A 27 -35.68 -5.25 -8.70
C VAL A 27 -34.96 -3.96 -8.35
N ALA A 28 -34.23 -3.99 -7.25
CA ALA A 28 -33.24 -2.96 -6.98
C ALA A 28 -32.10 -3.17 -7.98
N SER A 29 -32.12 -2.39 -9.05
CA SER A 29 -30.94 -2.21 -9.89
C SER A 29 -29.83 -1.68 -9.00
N GLY A 30 -29.01 -2.57 -8.49
CA GLY A 30 -27.79 -2.25 -7.76
C GLY A 30 -26.83 -1.59 -8.73
N ILE A 31 -26.83 -0.24 -8.73
CA ILE A 31 -25.69 0.51 -9.24
C ILE A 31 -24.56 0.19 -8.28
N ALA A 32 -23.66 -0.72 -8.69
CA ALA A 32 -22.41 -0.93 -8.03
C ALA A 32 -21.61 0.39 -8.17
N LEU A 33 -21.70 1.24 -7.17
CA LEU A 33 -20.75 2.33 -6.97
C LEU A 33 -19.40 1.69 -6.68
N THR A 34 -18.65 1.37 -7.72
CA THR A 34 -17.23 1.14 -7.59
C THR A 34 -16.64 2.49 -7.19
N ALA A 35 -16.44 2.68 -5.90
CA ALA A 35 -15.66 3.79 -5.40
C ALA A 35 -14.25 3.60 -5.94
N ALA A 36 -13.94 4.24 -7.06
CA ALA A 36 -12.59 4.35 -7.56
C ALA A 36 -11.79 5.02 -6.43
N ALA A 37 -10.75 4.34 -5.97
CA ALA A 37 -9.83 4.92 -4.99
C ALA A 37 -9.37 6.27 -5.54
N PRO A 38 -9.35 7.35 -4.74
CA PRO A 38 -9.00 8.66 -5.22
C PRO A 38 -7.63 8.62 -5.89
N GLU A 39 -7.57 8.99 -7.15
CA GLU A 39 -6.31 9.13 -7.85
C GLU A 39 -5.51 10.26 -7.19
N ILE A 40 -4.35 9.91 -6.65
CA ILE A 40 -3.46 10.91 -6.06
C ILE A 40 -2.91 11.74 -7.23
N ASP A 41 -3.42 12.96 -7.39
CA ASP A 41 -2.87 13.94 -8.34
C ASP A 41 -1.46 14.33 -7.88
N PRO A 42 -0.42 14.06 -8.69
CA PRO A 42 0.94 14.40 -8.33
C PRO A 42 1.18 15.92 -8.17
N SER A 43 0.38 16.75 -8.84
CA SER A 43 0.51 18.21 -8.70
C SER A 43 0.07 18.67 -7.33
N ALA A 44 -1.08 18.20 -6.84
CA ALA A 44 -1.57 18.45 -5.48
C ALA A 44 -0.66 17.83 -4.41
N ALA A 45 -0.13 16.64 -4.67
CA ALA A 45 0.81 15.98 -3.77
C ALA A 45 2.15 16.73 -3.69
N LYS A 46 2.63 17.30 -4.80
CA LYS A 46 3.84 18.12 -4.84
C LYS A 46 3.69 19.41 -4.04
N GLN A 47 2.54 20.09 -4.09
CA GLN A 47 2.28 21.30 -3.30
C GLN A 47 2.40 21.04 -1.78
N ARG A 48 2.20 19.79 -1.34
CA ARG A 48 2.33 19.37 0.06
C ARG A 48 3.70 18.79 0.38
N CYS A 49 4.63 18.78 -0.57
CA CYS A 49 5.97 18.26 -0.36
C CYS A 49 6.74 19.20 0.57
N LYS A 50 7.33 18.63 1.62
CA LYS A 50 8.24 19.36 2.51
C LYS A 50 9.68 19.05 2.13
N HIS A 51 10.40 20.07 1.67
CA HIS A 51 11.83 19.97 1.47
C HIS A 51 12.53 19.63 2.79
N LYS A 52 13.51 18.77 2.71
CA LYS A 52 14.30 18.30 3.84
C LYS A 52 15.78 18.54 3.55
N SER A 53 16.58 18.75 4.60
CA SER A 53 18.02 18.79 4.44
C SER A 53 18.56 17.46 3.91
N LYS A 54 19.65 17.50 3.14
CA LYS A 54 20.29 16.28 2.64
C LYS A 54 20.67 15.32 3.75
N ASP A 55 21.07 15.84 4.92
CA ASP A 55 21.46 14.99 6.06
C ASP A 55 20.23 14.32 6.72
N GLU A 56 19.10 15.01 6.77
CA GLU A 56 17.84 14.39 7.19
C GLU A 56 17.42 13.28 6.24
N VAL A 57 17.50 13.52 4.92
CA VAL A 57 17.19 12.52 3.90
C VAL A 57 18.12 11.31 3.99
N LYS A 58 19.43 11.52 4.17
CA LYS A 58 20.39 10.44 4.39
C LYS A 58 20.03 9.58 5.61
N ARG A 59 19.63 10.22 6.72
CA ARG A 59 19.17 9.48 7.92
C ARG A 59 17.92 8.65 7.66
N ILE A 60 16.98 9.20 6.90
CA ILE A 60 15.76 8.48 6.49
C ILE A 60 16.12 7.26 5.65
N ILE A 61 16.98 7.40 4.65
CA ILE A 61 17.42 6.30 3.77
C ILE A 61 18.15 5.21 4.60
N LYS A 62 19.05 5.59 5.50
CA LYS A 62 19.73 4.62 6.38
C LYS A 62 18.75 3.82 7.24
N LYS A 63 17.70 4.48 7.78
CA LYS A 63 16.64 3.79 8.54
C LYS A 63 15.85 2.81 7.67
N ALA A 64 15.51 3.20 6.44
CA ALA A 64 14.81 2.34 5.50
C ALA A 64 15.68 1.12 5.10
N ALA A 65 16.96 1.35 4.80
CA ALA A 65 17.93 0.30 4.50
C ALA A 65 18.02 -0.72 5.66
N LYS A 66 18.18 -0.23 6.89
CA LYS A 66 18.21 -1.10 8.09
C LYS A 66 16.92 -1.89 8.25
N ARG A 67 15.76 -1.27 8.04
CA ARG A 67 14.44 -1.93 8.16
C ARG A 67 14.28 -3.13 7.23
N TYR A 68 14.83 -3.05 6.02
CA TYR A 68 14.70 -4.07 4.99
C TYR A 68 15.98 -4.89 4.77
N ASN A 69 16.97 -4.73 5.64
CA ASN A 69 18.29 -5.40 5.55
C ASN A 69 18.97 -5.15 4.19
N GLN A 70 18.98 -3.88 3.75
CA GLN A 70 19.58 -3.45 2.50
C GLN A 70 20.85 -2.62 2.75
N SER A 71 21.72 -2.52 1.74
CA SER A 71 22.91 -1.68 1.81
C SER A 71 22.53 -0.20 1.80
N SER A 72 22.78 0.49 2.90
CA SER A 72 22.52 1.94 3.00
C SER A 72 23.38 2.74 2.03
N LYS A 73 24.63 2.29 1.76
CA LYS A 73 25.52 2.90 0.78
C LYS A 73 24.94 2.83 -0.64
N ALA A 74 24.42 1.66 -1.02
CA ALA A 74 23.81 1.47 -2.33
C ALA A 74 22.51 2.29 -2.46
N MET A 75 21.63 2.28 -1.45
CA MET A 75 20.40 3.08 -1.47
C MET A 75 20.69 4.59 -1.55
N LEU A 76 21.71 5.08 -0.84
CA LEU A 76 22.15 6.48 -0.91
C LEU A 76 22.63 6.85 -2.31
N ARG A 77 23.43 5.97 -2.95
CA ARG A 77 23.91 6.19 -4.31
C ARG A 77 22.77 6.31 -5.31
N VAL A 78 21.81 5.39 -5.25
CA VAL A 78 20.63 5.43 -6.13
C VAL A 78 19.82 6.70 -5.90
N ALA A 79 19.46 7.03 -4.66
CA ALA A 79 18.69 8.24 -4.37
C ALA A 79 19.42 9.54 -4.78
N THR A 80 20.76 9.57 -4.69
CA THR A 80 21.55 10.71 -5.15
C THR A 80 21.46 10.84 -6.68
N CYS A 81 21.59 9.74 -7.40
CA CYS A 81 21.50 9.71 -8.85
C CYS A 81 20.10 10.07 -9.35
N GLU A 82 19.06 9.50 -8.74
CA GLU A 82 17.66 9.66 -9.17
C GLU A 82 17.11 11.08 -8.90
N SER A 83 17.42 11.66 -7.77
CA SER A 83 16.80 12.92 -7.33
C SER A 83 17.74 13.93 -6.69
N ASN A 84 19.05 13.64 -6.64
CA ASN A 84 20.02 14.41 -5.84
C ASN A 84 19.58 14.55 -4.36
N LEU A 85 18.96 13.50 -3.81
CA LEU A 85 18.40 13.46 -2.45
C LEU A 85 17.24 14.45 -2.23
N ASP A 86 16.53 14.85 -3.28
CA ASP A 86 15.35 15.71 -3.18
C ASP A 86 14.06 14.87 -3.16
N PRO A 87 13.33 14.82 -2.03
CA PRO A 87 12.06 14.10 -1.96
C PRO A 87 10.95 14.74 -2.81
N CYS A 88 11.10 16.01 -3.23
CA CYS A 88 10.13 16.73 -4.03
C CYS A 88 10.44 16.69 -5.54
N ALA A 89 11.43 15.91 -5.95
CA ALA A 89 11.84 15.81 -7.34
C ALA A 89 10.74 15.25 -8.25
N VAL A 90 10.60 15.84 -9.43
CA VAL A 90 9.66 15.41 -10.48
C VAL A 90 10.37 15.34 -11.81
N ASN A 91 10.40 14.17 -12.42
CA ASN A 91 10.82 13.99 -13.78
C ASN A 91 9.57 13.91 -14.68
N LYS A 92 9.26 15.02 -15.38
CA LYS A 92 8.08 15.10 -16.25
C LYS A 92 8.16 14.15 -17.46
N ARG A 93 9.36 13.95 -18.02
CA ARG A 93 9.57 13.06 -19.18
C ARG A 93 9.37 11.60 -18.80
N GLY A 94 10.02 11.14 -17.73
CA GLY A 94 9.92 9.78 -17.25
C GLY A 94 8.68 9.52 -16.37
N LYS A 95 7.86 10.54 -16.08
CA LYS A 95 6.67 10.45 -15.20
C LYS A 95 7.01 9.78 -13.86
N SER A 96 8.18 10.14 -13.29
CA SER A 96 8.68 9.61 -12.03
C SER A 96 8.78 10.68 -10.96
N TYR A 97 8.63 10.28 -9.70
CA TYR A 97 8.34 11.18 -8.59
C TYR A 97 9.07 10.79 -7.31
N GLY A 98 9.50 11.80 -6.58
CA GLY A 98 10.05 11.68 -5.23
C GLY A 98 11.49 11.23 -5.18
N LEU A 99 11.92 10.82 -3.99
CA LEU A 99 13.32 10.55 -3.65
C LEU A 99 13.97 9.44 -4.49
N PHE A 100 13.25 8.38 -4.78
CA PHE A 100 13.68 7.24 -5.60
C PHE A 100 13.00 7.19 -6.97
N GLN A 101 12.40 8.30 -7.42
CA GLN A 101 11.81 8.46 -8.75
C GLN A 101 10.86 7.32 -9.15
N PHE A 102 9.88 7.04 -8.30
CA PHE A 102 8.85 6.04 -8.60
C PHE A 102 7.92 6.49 -9.73
N ILE A 103 7.61 5.59 -10.64
CA ILE A 103 6.43 5.74 -11.52
C ILE A 103 5.17 5.38 -10.73
N LYS A 104 4.02 5.98 -11.07
CA LYS A 104 2.77 5.83 -10.30
C LYS A 104 2.30 4.39 -10.16
N SER A 105 2.39 3.58 -11.22
CA SER A 105 1.97 2.18 -11.20
C SER A 105 2.79 1.36 -10.21
N THR A 106 4.13 1.50 -10.26
CA THR A 106 5.04 0.85 -9.32
C THR A 106 4.80 1.35 -7.89
N TRP A 107 4.60 2.65 -7.70
CA TRP A 107 4.27 3.21 -6.38
C TRP A 107 3.03 2.54 -5.78
N LYS A 108 1.93 2.50 -6.54
CA LYS A 108 0.66 1.89 -6.11
C LYS A 108 0.79 0.40 -5.77
N SER A 109 1.73 -0.32 -6.39
CA SER A 109 1.97 -1.75 -6.10
C SER A 109 2.76 -2.00 -4.80
N THR A 110 3.30 -0.96 -4.17
CA THR A 110 4.02 -1.10 -2.89
C THR A 110 3.06 -1.01 -1.70
N PRO A 111 3.43 -1.53 -0.51
CA PRO A 111 2.66 -1.33 0.71
C PRO A 111 2.48 0.15 1.12
N TYR A 112 3.25 1.04 0.51
CA TYR A 112 3.24 2.49 0.76
C TYR A 112 2.44 3.28 -0.27
N GLY A 113 1.85 2.62 -1.27
CA GLY A 113 1.13 3.24 -2.39
C GLY A 113 -0.05 4.12 -2.01
N HIS A 114 -0.60 3.95 -0.80
CA HIS A 114 -1.65 4.79 -0.23
C HIS A 114 -1.15 6.11 0.38
N LYS A 115 0.18 6.29 0.50
CA LYS A 115 0.82 7.48 1.07
C LYS A 115 1.20 8.48 -0.02
N ASN A 116 1.57 9.70 0.42
CA ASN A 116 2.11 10.69 -0.50
C ASN A 116 3.46 10.20 -1.06
N ILE A 117 3.58 10.12 -2.39
CA ILE A 117 4.80 9.70 -3.10
C ILE A 117 6.00 10.62 -2.83
N PHE A 118 5.75 11.86 -2.43
CA PHE A 118 6.78 12.84 -2.04
C PHE A 118 7.13 12.79 -0.54
N ASP A 119 6.50 11.92 0.25
CA ASP A 119 6.94 11.69 1.61
C ASP A 119 8.27 10.92 1.60
N ALA A 120 9.33 11.57 2.05
CA ALA A 120 10.69 11.02 2.00
C ALA A 120 10.80 9.66 2.71
N LYS A 121 10.11 9.49 3.85
CA LYS A 121 10.13 8.26 4.63
C LYS A 121 9.38 7.14 3.91
N ALA A 122 8.17 7.41 3.43
CA ALA A 122 7.38 6.43 2.68
C ALA A 122 8.10 6.02 1.40
N ASN A 123 8.69 6.97 0.66
CA ASN A 123 9.40 6.74 -0.59
C ASN A 123 10.67 5.88 -0.36
N ALA A 124 11.48 6.18 0.65
CA ALA A 124 12.64 5.37 1.00
C ALA A 124 12.27 3.95 1.50
N MET A 125 11.18 3.84 2.28
CA MET A 125 10.68 2.55 2.75
C MET A 125 10.17 1.68 1.60
N ALA A 126 9.46 2.28 0.62
CA ALA A 126 9.01 1.58 -0.58
C ALA A 126 10.18 1.03 -1.39
N ALA A 127 11.25 1.82 -1.59
CA ALA A 127 12.47 1.38 -2.26
C ALA A 127 13.14 0.21 -1.52
N GLY A 128 13.32 0.33 -0.21
CA GLY A 128 13.88 -0.74 0.61
C GLY A 128 13.05 -2.03 0.58
N TRP A 129 11.73 -1.90 0.59
CA TRP A 129 10.83 -3.04 0.44
C TRP A 129 10.97 -3.71 -0.93
N MET A 130 10.98 -2.94 -2.03
CA MET A 130 11.18 -3.49 -3.37
C MET A 130 12.52 -4.19 -3.52
N TRP A 131 13.59 -3.62 -2.96
CA TRP A 131 14.91 -4.24 -2.98
C TRP A 131 14.93 -5.58 -2.24
N LYS A 132 14.22 -5.67 -1.11
CA LYS A 132 14.03 -6.94 -0.39
C LYS A 132 13.29 -7.98 -1.23
N GLN A 133 12.40 -7.55 -2.15
CA GLN A 133 11.71 -8.42 -3.10
C GLN A 133 12.57 -8.77 -4.35
N GLY A 134 13.85 -8.41 -4.37
CA GLY A 134 14.74 -8.66 -5.51
C GLY A 134 14.59 -7.68 -6.68
N ARG A 135 13.80 -6.60 -6.51
CA ARG A 135 13.47 -5.64 -7.57
C ARG A 135 14.42 -4.43 -7.62
N LYS A 136 15.67 -4.62 -7.22
CA LYS A 136 16.67 -3.55 -7.22
C LYS A 136 17.00 -3.06 -8.64
N ASN A 137 16.99 -3.94 -9.60
CA ASN A 137 17.30 -3.68 -11.01
C ASN A 137 16.27 -2.80 -11.74
N GLU A 138 15.19 -2.41 -11.09
CA GLU A 138 14.25 -1.42 -11.64
C GLU A 138 14.82 0.01 -11.65
N TRP A 139 15.92 0.24 -10.95
CA TRP A 139 16.67 1.50 -11.00
C TRP A 139 17.90 1.38 -11.89
N VAL A 140 18.05 2.31 -12.81
CA VAL A 140 19.20 2.36 -13.73
C VAL A 140 20.47 2.78 -12.98
N CYS A 141 20.34 3.63 -12.00
CA CYS A 141 21.40 4.15 -11.15
C CYS A 141 21.81 3.16 -10.03
N GLN A 142 22.46 2.08 -10.35
CA GLN A 142 22.90 1.08 -9.37
C GLN A 142 24.34 1.25 -8.90
#